data_46a2e64c37d40d06be8ecbfb863f6cf8
#
_entry.id   46a2e64c37d40d06be8ecbfb863f6cf8
#
_cell.length_a   1.000
_cell.length_b   1.000
_cell.length_c   1.000
_cell.angle_alpha   90.00
_cell.angle_beta   90.00
_cell.angle_gamma   90.00
#
_symmetry.space_group_name_H-M   'P 1'
#
loop_
_entity.id
_entity.type
_entity.pdbx_description
1 polymer ?
#
loop_
_entity_poly.entity_id
_entity_poly.type
_entity_poly.pdbx_seq_one_letter_code
_entity_poly.pdbx_strand_id
1 'polypeptide(L)'
;MRYRINIFLALVMLTNFAKGQTHRFIYDVIYKKDSTSEVTTKENYILDINKSETLFYTRDFYLADSLINNNIPFPKEMKLNTSNIIAHKIGSNLFEEYDLIENTVLNLKTENSQNWKLTDEKKQIKNLTLQKATTTWGGRHWIAWFTTSLPFPEGPNKFHGLPGLIIELSDDKNNYRFELAKSEKIANPEENQFIEMSRQMSIAVDWKKYKTMKLNYYESPVSFIQNGIGNSKNDDFFLNDGTVVNSQNQREINNQLRNVIKKYNNPIELDKAINYP
;
A
#
# COMPACT_ATOMS: atom_id res chain seq x y z
N MET A 1 -55.24 26.29 -5.99
CA MET A 1 -54.11 26.26 -5.04
C MET A 1 -53.67 24.82 -4.65
N ARG A 2 -53.89 23.81 -5.49
CA ARG A 2 -53.60 22.39 -5.21
C ARG A 2 -52.48 21.76 -6.06
N TYR A 3 -51.93 22.45 -7.03
CA TYR A 3 -50.92 21.91 -7.94
C TYR A 3 -49.44 22.22 -7.57
N ARG A 4 -49.18 23.09 -6.59
CA ARG A 4 -47.79 23.47 -6.20
C ARG A 4 -47.15 22.53 -5.18
N ILE A 5 -47.97 21.72 -4.46
CA ILE A 5 -47.45 20.79 -3.43
C ILE A 5 -46.89 19.49 -4.03
N ASN A 6 -47.43 19.05 -5.17
CA ASN A 6 -47.00 17.81 -5.81
C ASN A 6 -45.65 17.89 -6.53
N ILE A 7 -45.22 19.08 -6.96
CA ILE A 7 -43.92 19.27 -7.60
C ILE A 7 -42.81 19.25 -6.56
N PHE A 8 -43.05 19.73 -5.35
CA PHE A 8 -42.05 19.70 -4.28
C PHE A 8 -41.83 18.30 -3.71
N LEU A 9 -42.87 17.45 -3.66
CA LEU A 9 -42.75 16.05 -3.23
C LEU A 9 -42.05 15.17 -4.25
N ALA A 10 -42.20 15.48 -5.56
CA ALA A 10 -41.50 14.75 -6.64
C ALA A 10 -39.99 15.08 -6.71
N LEU A 11 -39.61 16.30 -6.28
CA LEU A 11 -38.18 16.69 -6.27
C LEU A 11 -37.41 16.07 -5.09
N VAL A 12 -38.09 15.72 -3.99
CA VAL A 12 -37.45 15.07 -2.83
C VAL A 12 -37.20 13.56 -3.05
N MET A 13 -37.94 12.92 -3.98
CA MET A 13 -37.74 11.50 -4.30
C MET A 13 -36.59 11.21 -5.30
N LEU A 14 -35.90 12.23 -5.81
CA LEU A 14 -34.78 12.09 -6.74
C LEU A 14 -33.40 12.15 -6.07
N THR A 15 -33.32 12.16 -4.74
CA THR A 15 -32.07 11.82 -4.05
C THR A 15 -31.86 10.31 -4.13
N ASN A 16 -31.69 9.81 -5.35
CA ASN A 16 -31.00 8.54 -5.52
C ASN A 16 -29.64 8.71 -4.84
N PHE A 17 -29.44 8.03 -3.73
CA PHE A 17 -28.12 7.77 -3.18
C PHE A 17 -27.27 7.25 -4.33
N ALA A 18 -26.50 8.11 -4.93
CA ALA A 18 -25.45 7.70 -5.86
C ALA A 18 -24.47 6.89 -5.02
N LYS A 19 -24.76 5.60 -4.86
CA LYS A 19 -23.84 4.67 -4.22
C LYS A 19 -22.52 4.85 -4.91
N GLY A 20 -21.48 5.07 -4.14
CA GLY A 20 -20.15 5.32 -4.65
C GLY A 20 -19.74 4.16 -5.58
N GLN A 21 -19.04 4.48 -6.64
CA GLN A 21 -18.48 3.51 -7.56
C GLN A 21 -17.00 3.48 -7.34
N THR A 22 -16.40 2.29 -7.21
CA THR A 22 -14.96 2.11 -7.12
C THR A 22 -14.46 1.42 -8.40
N HIS A 23 -13.40 1.96 -8.97
CA HIS A 23 -12.63 1.29 -10.00
C HIS A 23 -11.44 0.59 -9.34
N ARG A 24 -11.39 -0.74 -9.49
CA ARG A 24 -10.33 -1.58 -8.93
C ARG A 24 -9.39 -2.01 -10.03
N PHE A 25 -8.12 -1.80 -9.81
CA PHE A 25 -7.03 -2.22 -10.67
C PHE A 25 -6.09 -3.14 -9.90
N ILE A 26 -5.86 -4.34 -10.42
CA ILE A 26 -5.00 -5.34 -9.78
C ILE A 26 -3.69 -5.38 -10.54
N TYR A 27 -2.59 -5.16 -9.84
CA TYR A 27 -1.24 -5.19 -10.39
C TYR A 27 -0.50 -6.44 -9.94
N ASP A 28 0.17 -7.10 -10.89
CA ASP A 28 1.27 -8.01 -10.60
C ASP A 28 2.50 -7.17 -10.28
N VAL A 29 3.07 -7.38 -9.11
CA VAL A 29 4.24 -6.64 -8.64
C VAL A 29 5.39 -7.61 -8.40
N ILE A 30 6.50 -7.35 -9.06
CA ILE A 30 7.74 -8.11 -8.91
C ILE A 30 8.78 -7.15 -8.35
N TYR A 31 9.41 -7.51 -7.23
CA TYR A 31 10.41 -6.65 -6.62
C TYR A 31 11.50 -7.43 -5.91
N LYS A 32 12.67 -6.79 -5.75
CA LYS A 32 13.80 -7.29 -4.97
C LYS A 32 13.78 -6.70 -3.56
N LYS A 33 13.67 -7.54 -2.54
CA LYS A 33 13.82 -7.10 -1.14
C LYS A 33 15.27 -6.68 -0.82
N ASP A 34 16.20 -7.31 -1.50
CA ASP A 34 17.64 -7.05 -1.43
C ASP A 34 18.14 -6.68 -2.84
N SER A 35 18.61 -5.43 -3.00
CA SER A 35 19.08 -4.92 -4.31
C SER A 35 20.33 -5.61 -4.84
N THR A 36 21.06 -6.34 -3.99
CA THR A 36 22.29 -7.08 -4.36
C THR A 36 22.00 -8.52 -4.78
N SER A 37 20.76 -8.98 -4.62
CA SER A 37 20.30 -10.33 -4.95
C SER A 37 19.51 -10.37 -6.25
N GLU A 38 19.59 -11.47 -6.98
CA GLU A 38 18.70 -11.73 -8.12
C GLU A 38 17.35 -12.34 -7.71
N VAL A 39 17.17 -12.66 -6.43
CA VAL A 39 15.92 -13.21 -5.91
C VAL A 39 14.85 -12.13 -5.90
N THR A 40 13.74 -12.42 -6.54
CA THR A 40 12.56 -11.54 -6.60
C THR A 40 11.41 -12.09 -5.76
N THR A 41 10.58 -11.18 -5.26
CA THR A 41 9.28 -11.49 -4.66
C THR A 41 8.20 -11.09 -5.66
N LYS A 42 7.18 -11.94 -5.84
CA LYS A 42 6.02 -11.65 -6.65
C LYS A 42 4.78 -11.58 -5.77
N GLU A 43 3.99 -10.52 -5.91
CA GLU A 43 2.76 -10.28 -5.17
C GLU A 43 1.71 -9.58 -6.04
N ASN A 44 0.45 -9.66 -5.60
CA ASN A 44 -0.61 -8.87 -6.19
C ASN A 44 -0.96 -7.69 -5.29
N TYR A 45 -1.08 -6.53 -5.91
CA TYR A 45 -1.53 -5.30 -5.25
C TYR A 45 -2.82 -4.81 -5.87
N ILE A 46 -3.62 -4.16 -5.08
CA ILE A 46 -4.90 -3.57 -5.46
C ILE A 46 -4.76 -2.06 -5.41
N LEU A 47 -5.16 -1.38 -6.48
CA LEU A 47 -5.41 0.05 -6.54
C LEU A 47 -6.91 0.26 -6.66
N ASP A 48 -7.54 0.71 -5.60
CA ASP A 48 -8.93 1.13 -5.59
C ASP A 48 -9.02 2.65 -5.77
N ILE A 49 -9.79 3.09 -6.75
CA ILE A 49 -10.05 4.51 -7.04
C ILE A 49 -11.53 4.77 -6.81
N ASN A 50 -11.86 5.55 -5.80
CA ASN A 50 -13.21 6.06 -5.54
C ASN A 50 -13.31 7.56 -5.90
N LYS A 51 -14.34 8.27 -5.46
CA LYS A 51 -14.56 9.69 -5.79
C LYS A 51 -13.59 10.64 -5.07
N SER A 52 -13.05 10.27 -3.91
CA SER A 52 -12.31 11.16 -3.02
C SER A 52 -10.86 10.75 -2.81
N GLU A 53 -10.59 9.46 -2.86
CA GLU A 53 -9.26 8.91 -2.59
C GLU A 53 -8.96 7.68 -3.44
N THR A 54 -7.68 7.35 -3.51
CA THR A 54 -7.21 6.05 -3.95
C THR A 54 -6.58 5.31 -2.79
N LEU A 55 -6.70 3.99 -2.82
CA LEU A 55 -6.05 3.08 -1.88
C LEU A 55 -5.20 2.10 -2.65
N PHE A 56 -3.92 2.00 -2.30
CA PHE A 56 -3.01 1.00 -2.85
C PHE A 56 -2.51 0.10 -1.73
N TYR A 57 -2.78 -1.20 -1.84
CA TYR A 57 -2.51 -2.18 -0.78
C TYR A 57 -2.35 -3.58 -1.34
N THR A 58 -1.77 -4.51 -0.55
CA THR A 58 -1.58 -5.90 -0.98
C THR A 58 -2.91 -6.65 -1.02
N ARG A 59 -3.00 -7.66 -1.87
CA ARG A 59 -4.14 -8.58 -1.90
C ARG A 59 -4.37 -9.27 -0.56
N ASP A 60 -3.34 -9.44 0.23
CA ASP A 60 -3.46 -10.08 1.55
C ASP A 60 -4.37 -9.28 2.49
N PHE A 61 -4.36 -7.93 2.40
CA PHE A 61 -5.29 -7.10 3.18
C PHE A 61 -6.74 -7.22 2.69
N TYR A 62 -6.94 -7.46 1.40
CA TYR A 62 -8.27 -7.79 0.88
C TYR A 62 -8.76 -9.16 1.39
N LEU A 63 -7.87 -10.16 1.46
CA LEU A 63 -8.19 -11.46 2.04
C LEU A 63 -8.44 -11.37 3.54
N ALA A 64 -7.65 -10.58 4.27
CA ALA A 64 -7.85 -10.30 5.69
C ALA A 64 -9.24 -9.72 5.97
N ASP A 65 -9.66 -8.74 5.17
CA ASP A 65 -11.02 -8.17 5.24
C ASP A 65 -12.10 -9.23 5.03
N SER A 66 -11.93 -10.10 4.04
CA SER A 66 -12.86 -11.21 3.80
C SER A 66 -12.95 -12.17 4.99
N LEU A 67 -11.84 -12.44 5.68
CA LEU A 67 -11.85 -13.26 6.90
C LEU A 67 -12.61 -12.58 8.03
N ILE A 68 -12.39 -11.28 8.24
CA ILE A 68 -13.11 -10.48 9.26
C ILE A 68 -14.61 -10.51 8.99
N ASN A 69 -15.02 -10.19 7.76
CA ASN A 69 -16.44 -10.10 7.37
C ASN A 69 -17.19 -11.43 7.48
N ASN A 70 -16.49 -12.55 7.34
CA ASN A 70 -17.05 -13.88 7.48
C ASN A 70 -16.83 -14.51 8.85
N ASN A 71 -16.30 -13.77 9.84
CA ASN A 71 -15.93 -14.27 11.17
C ASN A 71 -15.03 -15.52 11.13
N ILE A 72 -14.13 -15.59 10.15
CA ILE A 72 -13.16 -16.67 10.00
C ILE A 72 -11.87 -16.26 10.72
N PRO A 73 -11.33 -17.08 11.64
CA PRO A 73 -10.06 -16.80 12.31
C PRO A 73 -8.92 -16.66 11.31
N PHE A 74 -7.99 -15.74 11.58
CA PHE A 74 -6.79 -15.61 10.77
C PHE A 74 -5.97 -16.90 10.81
N PRO A 75 -5.44 -17.36 9.67
CA PRO A 75 -4.51 -18.48 9.63
C PRO A 75 -3.28 -18.20 10.52
N LYS A 76 -2.86 -19.18 11.31
CA LYS A 76 -1.70 -19.06 12.22
C LYS A 76 -0.39 -18.68 11.49
N GLU A 77 -0.30 -19.00 10.20
CA GLU A 77 0.88 -18.78 9.35
C GLU A 77 0.66 -17.67 8.31
N MET A 78 -0.21 -16.71 8.58
CA MET A 78 -0.43 -15.60 7.67
C MET A 78 0.80 -14.69 7.67
N LYS A 79 1.65 -14.83 6.64
CA LYS A 79 2.83 -13.99 6.46
C LYS A 79 2.49 -12.83 5.53
N LEU A 80 2.62 -11.62 6.04
CA LEU A 80 2.57 -10.41 5.22
C LEU A 80 3.99 -10.13 4.69
N ASN A 81 4.19 -10.20 3.38
CA ASN A 81 5.47 -9.82 2.77
C ASN A 81 5.67 -8.31 2.76
N THR A 82 4.58 -7.57 2.67
CA THR A 82 4.53 -6.11 2.69
C THR A 82 3.44 -5.66 3.65
N SER A 83 3.75 -4.61 4.39
CA SER A 83 2.93 -4.10 5.49
C SER A 83 2.33 -2.72 5.22
N ASN A 84 2.47 -2.18 3.99
CA ASN A 84 2.11 -0.80 3.71
C ASN A 84 0.76 -0.68 3.00
N ILE A 85 -0.04 0.29 3.47
CA ILE A 85 -1.23 0.80 2.79
C ILE A 85 -0.94 2.24 2.40
N ILE A 86 -1.14 2.59 1.14
CA ILE A 86 -0.98 3.95 0.63
C ILE A 86 -2.37 4.51 0.33
N ALA A 87 -2.72 5.61 0.97
CA ALA A 87 -3.91 6.39 0.64
C ALA A 87 -3.49 7.71 -0.04
N HIS A 88 -4.17 8.07 -1.13
CA HIS A 88 -3.94 9.31 -1.86
C HIS A 88 -5.25 10.08 -1.99
N LYS A 89 -5.25 11.33 -1.58
CA LYS A 89 -6.39 12.23 -1.78
C LYS A 89 -6.40 12.72 -3.22
N ILE A 90 -7.39 12.30 -3.99
CA ILE A 90 -7.53 12.65 -5.41
C ILE A 90 -7.49 14.16 -5.64
N GLY A 91 -6.74 14.57 -6.67
CA GLY A 91 -6.58 15.98 -7.03
C GLY A 91 -5.63 16.77 -6.13
N SER A 92 -4.86 16.09 -5.29
CA SER A 92 -3.83 16.69 -4.44
C SER A 92 -2.49 15.97 -4.61
N ASN A 93 -1.46 16.42 -3.90
CA ASN A 93 -0.19 15.71 -3.76
C ASN A 93 -0.05 15.06 -2.37
N LEU A 94 -1.16 14.95 -1.61
CA LEU A 94 -1.16 14.44 -0.25
C LEU A 94 -1.33 12.93 -0.23
N PHE A 95 -0.39 12.26 0.40
CA PHE A 95 -0.37 10.82 0.63
C PHE A 95 -0.30 10.52 2.12
N GLU A 96 -1.00 9.48 2.53
CA GLU A 96 -0.87 8.86 3.84
C GLU A 96 -0.37 7.43 3.65
N GLU A 97 0.74 7.11 4.30
CA GLU A 97 1.32 5.78 4.30
C GLU A 97 1.15 5.17 5.67
N TYR A 98 0.41 4.07 5.72
CA TYR A 98 0.23 3.27 6.93
C TYR A 98 1.19 2.09 6.88
N ASP A 99 2.24 2.13 7.69
CA ASP A 99 3.23 1.05 7.79
C ASP A 99 2.97 0.23 9.05
N LEU A 100 2.62 -1.04 8.84
CA LEU A 100 2.38 -1.98 9.92
C LEU A 100 3.71 -2.59 10.35
N ILE A 101 4.20 -2.19 11.51
CA ILE A 101 5.37 -2.80 12.14
C ILE A 101 4.87 -3.70 13.26
N GLU A 102 4.72 -4.99 12.93
CA GLU A 102 4.13 -5.98 13.82
C GLU A 102 2.73 -5.51 14.31
N ASN A 103 2.57 -5.18 15.58
CA ASN A 103 1.30 -4.74 16.17
C ASN A 103 1.14 -3.22 16.25
N THR A 104 2.03 -2.48 15.60
CA THR A 104 2.01 -1.01 15.60
C THR A 104 1.78 -0.51 14.18
N VAL A 105 0.82 0.38 13.99
CA VAL A 105 0.57 1.04 12.72
C VAL A 105 1.05 2.48 12.79
N LEU A 106 2.01 2.84 11.94
CA LEU A 106 2.50 4.21 11.80
C LEU A 106 1.83 4.88 10.62
N ASN A 107 1.33 6.09 10.79
CA ASN A 107 0.78 6.91 9.72
C ASN A 107 1.72 8.07 9.39
N LEU A 108 2.38 7.97 8.25
CA LEU A 108 3.27 9.00 7.72
C LEU A 108 2.56 9.77 6.59
N LYS A 109 2.31 11.07 6.84
CA LYS A 109 1.75 11.98 5.83
C LYS A 109 2.88 12.63 5.05
N THR A 110 2.79 12.56 3.72
CA THR A 110 3.79 13.11 2.80
C THR A 110 3.14 13.83 1.64
N GLU A 111 3.83 14.83 1.09
CA GLU A 111 3.51 15.39 -0.21
C GLU A 111 4.44 14.77 -1.24
N ASN A 112 3.87 14.26 -2.32
CA ASN A 112 4.62 13.63 -3.41
C ASN A 112 4.09 14.11 -4.76
N SER A 113 5.01 14.33 -5.68
CA SER A 113 4.71 14.58 -7.08
C SER A 113 5.86 14.08 -7.95
N GLN A 114 5.54 13.66 -9.15
CA GLN A 114 6.54 13.23 -10.14
C GLN A 114 6.58 14.23 -11.31
N ASN A 115 7.80 14.65 -11.67
CA ASN A 115 8.03 15.45 -12.85
C ASN A 115 8.17 14.53 -14.08
N TRP A 116 7.03 14.12 -14.63
CA TRP A 116 6.99 13.23 -15.79
C TRP A 116 7.48 13.90 -17.07
N LYS A 117 8.36 13.21 -17.79
CA LYS A 117 8.76 13.54 -19.16
C LYS A 117 8.06 12.57 -20.10
N LEU A 118 7.10 13.09 -20.89
CA LEU A 118 6.42 12.31 -21.91
C LEU A 118 7.36 12.09 -23.10
N THR A 119 7.28 10.92 -23.72
CA THR A 119 7.99 10.62 -24.96
C THR A 119 7.01 10.32 -26.10
N ASP A 120 7.48 10.29 -27.34
CA ASP A 120 6.67 9.91 -28.51
C ASP A 120 6.56 8.38 -28.66
N GLU A 121 7.27 7.64 -27.83
CA GLU A 121 7.24 6.17 -27.86
C GLU A 121 5.87 5.63 -27.46
N LYS A 122 5.31 4.79 -28.32
CA LYS A 122 4.02 4.13 -28.11
C LYS A 122 4.14 2.64 -28.32
N LYS A 123 3.33 1.87 -27.62
CA LYS A 123 3.14 0.44 -27.86
C LYS A 123 1.68 0.05 -27.72
N GLN A 124 1.32 -1.11 -28.31
CA GLN A 124 0.00 -1.71 -28.19
C GLN A 124 0.04 -2.91 -27.26
N ILE A 125 -0.89 -2.94 -26.30
CA ILE A 125 -1.14 -4.12 -25.46
C ILE A 125 -2.63 -4.42 -25.53
N LYS A 126 -2.99 -5.57 -26.13
CA LYS A 126 -4.39 -5.91 -26.43
C LYS A 126 -5.03 -4.77 -27.24
N ASN A 127 -6.06 -4.14 -26.71
CA ASN A 127 -6.79 -3.02 -27.34
C ASN A 127 -6.41 -1.63 -26.78
N LEU A 128 -5.35 -1.54 -25.98
CA LEU A 128 -4.90 -0.28 -25.40
C LEU A 128 -3.64 0.22 -26.10
N THR A 129 -3.65 1.50 -26.45
CA THR A 129 -2.44 2.23 -26.85
C THR A 129 -1.81 2.82 -25.62
N LEU A 130 -0.56 2.46 -25.36
CA LEU A 130 0.22 2.99 -24.25
C LEU A 130 1.26 3.98 -24.76
N GLN A 131 1.46 5.05 -24.02
CA GLN A 131 2.53 6.03 -24.23
C GLN A 131 3.56 5.92 -23.10
N LYS A 132 4.83 6.09 -23.44
CA LYS A 132 5.94 6.06 -22.47
C LYS A 132 6.12 7.42 -21.81
N ALA A 133 6.40 7.39 -20.51
CA ALA A 133 6.86 8.54 -19.73
C ALA A 133 7.99 8.11 -18.82
N THR A 134 8.87 9.05 -18.46
CA THR A 134 9.98 8.82 -17.53
C THR A 134 10.02 9.86 -16.45
N THR A 135 10.54 9.51 -15.28
CA THR A 135 10.79 10.44 -14.18
C THR A 135 11.94 9.95 -13.31
N THR A 136 12.56 10.86 -12.56
CA THR A 136 13.44 10.50 -11.44
C THR A 136 12.71 10.85 -10.16
N TRP A 137 12.46 9.86 -9.33
CA TRP A 137 11.73 10.01 -8.07
C TRP A 137 12.18 8.96 -7.05
N GLY A 138 12.24 9.35 -5.77
CA GLY A 138 12.61 8.43 -4.69
C GLY A 138 14.01 7.83 -4.83
N GLY A 139 14.96 8.55 -5.44
CA GLY A 139 16.32 8.07 -5.69
C GLY A 139 16.43 7.02 -6.81
N ARG A 140 15.38 6.83 -7.63
CA ARG A 140 15.33 5.88 -8.75
C ARG A 140 14.92 6.56 -10.04
N HIS A 141 15.31 5.95 -11.16
CA HIS A 141 14.87 6.33 -12.50
C HIS A 141 13.70 5.41 -12.91
N TRP A 142 12.54 6.01 -13.22
CA TRP A 142 11.32 5.27 -13.49
C TRP A 142 10.90 5.39 -14.95
N ILE A 143 10.38 4.29 -15.48
CA ILE A 143 9.78 4.18 -16.81
C ILE A 143 8.34 3.74 -16.61
N ALA A 144 7.40 4.58 -17.04
CA ALA A 144 5.97 4.30 -17.02
C ALA A 144 5.42 4.15 -18.43
N TRP A 145 4.46 3.23 -18.58
CA TRP A 145 3.60 3.12 -19.75
C TRP A 145 2.17 3.35 -19.30
N PHE A 146 1.55 4.41 -19.77
CA PHE A 146 0.21 4.82 -19.38
C PHE A 146 -0.74 4.90 -20.57
N THR A 147 -2.05 4.89 -20.32
CA THR A 147 -3.08 5.04 -21.36
C THR A 147 -4.12 6.08 -20.99
N THR A 148 -4.44 6.96 -21.94
CA THR A 148 -5.53 7.93 -21.81
C THR A 148 -6.92 7.30 -22.00
N SER A 149 -7.00 6.05 -22.51
CA SER A 149 -8.26 5.30 -22.59
C SER A 149 -8.86 4.97 -21.22
N LEU A 150 -8.04 5.00 -20.16
CA LEU A 150 -8.46 4.92 -18.77
C LEU A 150 -8.11 6.26 -18.09
N PRO A 151 -9.07 7.21 -18.01
CA PRO A 151 -8.79 8.59 -17.62
C PRO A 151 -8.64 8.76 -16.10
N PHE A 152 -7.79 7.95 -15.50
CA PHE A 152 -7.40 8.02 -14.10
C PHE A 152 -5.95 8.47 -14.03
N PRO A 153 -5.63 9.69 -13.54
CA PRO A 153 -4.26 10.18 -13.44
C PRO A 153 -3.52 9.52 -12.26
N GLU A 154 -3.69 8.20 -12.09
CA GLU A 154 -3.25 7.41 -10.97
C GLU A 154 -2.40 6.21 -11.41
N GLY A 155 -1.70 5.60 -10.46
CA GLY A 155 -0.88 4.44 -10.69
C GLY A 155 -0.56 3.68 -9.40
N PRO A 156 0.33 2.68 -9.47
CA PRO A 156 0.72 1.92 -8.29
C PRO A 156 1.53 2.77 -7.30
N ASN A 157 1.43 2.45 -6.02
CA ASN A 157 2.10 3.13 -4.91
C ASN A 157 1.77 4.63 -4.87
N LYS A 158 2.74 5.52 -4.92
CA LYS A 158 2.58 6.99 -4.89
C LYS A 158 2.69 7.63 -6.28
N PHE A 159 2.69 6.85 -7.36
CA PHE A 159 2.84 7.36 -8.72
C PHE A 159 1.50 7.85 -9.27
N HIS A 160 1.48 9.12 -9.70
CA HIS A 160 0.28 9.80 -10.21
C HIS A 160 0.64 10.93 -11.16
N GLY A 161 -0.36 11.62 -11.70
CA GLY A 161 -0.20 12.86 -12.46
C GLY A 161 0.05 12.70 -13.96
N LEU A 162 0.11 11.47 -14.52
CA LEU A 162 0.04 11.25 -15.95
C LEU A 162 -1.40 11.44 -16.45
N PRO A 163 -1.64 11.79 -17.73
CA PRO A 163 -2.98 12.03 -18.25
C PRO A 163 -3.75 10.72 -18.51
N GLY A 164 -3.65 9.74 -17.62
CA GLY A 164 -4.29 8.43 -17.67
C GLY A 164 -3.61 7.42 -16.77
N LEU A 165 -4.22 6.23 -16.66
CA LEU A 165 -3.77 5.18 -15.77
C LEU A 165 -2.41 4.61 -16.18
N ILE A 166 -1.52 4.45 -15.22
CA ILE A 166 -0.25 3.75 -15.40
C ILE A 166 -0.53 2.25 -15.49
N ILE A 167 -0.21 1.66 -16.64
CA ILE A 167 -0.41 0.23 -16.93
C ILE A 167 0.81 -0.59 -16.56
N GLU A 168 1.99 -0.06 -16.84
CA GLU A 168 3.26 -0.65 -16.44
C GLU A 168 4.18 0.41 -15.85
N LEU A 169 4.92 0.03 -14.84
CA LEU A 169 5.92 0.89 -14.19
C LEU A 169 7.10 0.03 -13.77
N SER A 170 8.32 0.49 -14.05
CA SER A 170 9.54 -0.16 -13.57
C SER A 170 10.65 0.85 -13.31
N ASP A 171 11.55 0.53 -12.39
CA ASP A 171 12.81 1.25 -12.30
C ASP A 171 13.83 0.70 -13.30
N ASP A 172 14.81 1.52 -13.71
CA ASP A 172 15.81 1.18 -14.72
C ASP A 172 16.76 0.02 -14.31
N LYS A 173 16.81 -0.28 -13.01
CA LYS A 173 17.61 -1.39 -12.44
C LYS A 173 16.80 -2.66 -12.19
N ASN A 174 15.52 -2.69 -12.60
CA ASN A 174 14.62 -3.82 -12.38
C ASN A 174 14.51 -4.28 -10.92
N ASN A 175 14.63 -3.35 -9.95
CA ASN A 175 14.33 -3.67 -8.55
C ASN A 175 12.83 -3.73 -8.29
N TYR A 176 12.04 -2.96 -9.07
CA TYR A 176 10.59 -2.92 -8.98
C TYR A 176 9.98 -2.95 -10.37
N ARG A 177 8.93 -3.76 -10.53
CA ARG A 177 8.10 -3.84 -11.73
C ARG A 177 6.66 -4.05 -11.35
N PHE A 178 5.79 -3.20 -11.88
CA PHE A 178 4.34 -3.23 -11.70
C PHE A 178 3.69 -3.41 -13.06
N GLU A 179 2.76 -4.34 -13.19
CA GLU A 179 2.02 -4.60 -14.43
C GLU A 179 0.54 -4.77 -14.12
N LEU A 180 -0.31 -4.03 -14.80
CA LEU A 180 -1.76 -4.16 -14.67
C LEU A 180 -2.22 -5.53 -15.17
N ALA A 181 -2.68 -6.39 -14.27
CA ALA A 181 -3.19 -7.72 -14.58
C ALA A 181 -4.71 -7.71 -14.86
N LYS A 182 -5.49 -6.94 -14.09
CA LYS A 182 -6.96 -6.93 -14.16
C LYS A 182 -7.52 -5.56 -13.79
N SER A 183 -8.67 -5.20 -14.38
CA SER A 183 -9.49 -4.06 -13.96
C SER A 183 -10.92 -4.52 -13.72
N GLU A 184 -11.56 -3.93 -12.71
CA GLU A 184 -12.92 -4.23 -12.28
C GLU A 184 -13.65 -2.94 -11.93
N LYS A 185 -14.97 -2.95 -12.09
CA LYS A 185 -15.85 -1.87 -11.68
C LYS A 185 -16.80 -2.39 -10.61
N ILE A 186 -16.68 -1.84 -9.41
CA ILE A 186 -17.45 -2.27 -8.24
C ILE A 186 -18.58 -1.26 -8.02
N ALA A 187 -19.81 -1.71 -8.21
CA ALA A 187 -21.00 -0.83 -8.17
C ALA A 187 -21.40 -0.41 -6.75
N ASN A 188 -21.15 -1.23 -5.76
CA ASN A 188 -21.48 -0.97 -4.35
C ASN A 188 -20.27 -1.40 -3.52
N PRO A 189 -19.21 -0.59 -3.46
CA PRO A 189 -18.05 -0.93 -2.66
C PRO A 189 -18.40 -0.93 -1.19
N GLU A 190 -17.98 -1.96 -0.49
CA GLU A 190 -17.93 -1.98 0.97
C GLU A 190 -16.54 -1.48 1.39
N GLU A 191 -16.47 -0.79 2.52
CA GLU A 191 -15.21 -0.36 3.11
C GLU A 191 -14.43 -1.58 3.58
N ASN A 192 -13.13 -1.61 3.30
CA ASN A 192 -12.26 -2.67 3.80
C ASN A 192 -12.02 -2.46 5.29
N GLN A 193 -12.61 -3.32 6.12
CA GLN A 193 -12.57 -3.21 7.58
C GLN A 193 -11.15 -3.33 8.13
N PHE A 194 -10.29 -4.16 7.52
CA PHE A 194 -8.90 -4.29 7.94
C PHE A 194 -8.13 -2.97 7.75
N ILE A 195 -8.37 -2.28 6.62
CA ILE A 195 -7.78 -0.96 6.35
C ILE A 195 -8.32 0.08 7.32
N GLU A 196 -9.63 0.11 7.56
CA GLU A 196 -10.23 1.07 8.48
C GLU A 196 -9.77 0.87 9.92
N MET A 197 -9.65 -0.37 10.38
CA MET A 197 -9.03 -0.67 11.69
C MET A 197 -7.58 -0.18 11.75
N SER A 198 -6.80 -0.42 10.69
CA SER A 198 -5.41 0.06 10.61
C SER A 198 -5.32 1.57 10.68
N ARG A 199 -6.23 2.30 10.03
CA ARG A 199 -6.33 3.76 10.09
C ARG A 199 -6.64 4.24 11.52
N GLN A 200 -7.65 3.66 12.15
CA GLN A 200 -8.09 4.04 13.50
C GLN A 200 -7.02 3.78 14.57
N MET A 201 -6.26 2.70 14.43
CA MET A 201 -5.20 2.33 15.37
C MET A 201 -3.86 3.04 15.09
N SER A 202 -3.77 3.79 13.98
CA SER A 202 -2.50 4.38 13.54
C SER A 202 -2.01 5.52 14.42
N ILE A 203 -0.70 5.57 14.58
CA ILE A 203 0.01 6.65 15.26
C ILE A 203 0.56 7.61 14.20
N ALA A 204 0.08 8.84 14.18
CA ALA A 204 0.61 9.86 13.28
C ALA A 204 2.07 10.21 13.63
N VAL A 205 2.94 10.16 12.63
CA VAL A 205 4.37 10.42 12.79
C VAL A 205 4.87 11.31 11.64
N ASP A 206 5.87 12.12 11.93
CA ASP A 206 6.73 12.73 10.93
C ASP A 206 7.86 11.77 10.51
N TRP A 207 8.61 12.13 9.48
CA TRP A 207 9.72 11.31 8.98
C TRP A 207 10.79 11.04 10.05
N LYS A 208 11.09 12.01 10.91
CA LYS A 208 12.10 11.87 11.97
C LYS A 208 11.65 10.82 12.99
N LYS A 209 10.41 10.92 13.46
CA LYS A 209 9.82 9.96 14.41
C LYS A 209 9.68 8.58 13.79
N TYR A 210 9.23 8.50 12.51
CA TYR A 210 9.15 7.25 11.77
C TYR A 210 10.51 6.54 11.73
N LYS A 211 11.57 7.25 11.28
CA LYS A 211 12.92 6.71 11.25
C LYS A 211 13.39 6.25 12.64
N THR A 212 13.14 7.03 13.69
CA THR A 212 13.48 6.65 15.06
C THR A 212 12.77 5.36 15.47
N MET A 213 11.48 5.21 15.17
CA MET A 213 10.74 3.99 15.52
C MET A 213 11.24 2.76 14.76
N LYS A 214 11.60 2.91 13.48
CA LYS A 214 12.22 1.82 12.68
C LYS A 214 13.58 1.42 13.24
N LEU A 215 14.39 2.38 13.71
CA LEU A 215 15.68 2.10 14.36
C LEU A 215 15.49 1.41 15.72
N ASN A 216 14.53 1.86 16.54
CA ASN A 216 14.21 1.21 17.81
C ASN A 216 13.72 -0.25 17.59
N TYR A 217 12.91 -0.47 16.55
CA TYR A 217 12.52 -1.81 16.15
C TYR A 217 13.73 -2.66 15.76
N TYR A 218 14.65 -2.11 14.97
CA TYR A 218 15.89 -2.80 14.59
C TYR A 218 16.78 -3.11 15.81
N GLU A 219 16.91 -2.20 16.76
CA GLU A 219 17.76 -2.41 17.95
C GLU A 219 17.29 -3.58 18.81
N SER A 220 15.98 -3.70 19.02
CA SER A 220 15.39 -4.75 19.85
C SER A 220 14.03 -5.20 19.29
N PRO A 221 14.00 -5.95 18.18
CA PRO A 221 12.75 -6.35 17.54
C PRO A 221 11.81 -7.10 18.50
N VAL A 222 12.32 -8.05 19.25
CA VAL A 222 11.53 -8.84 20.21
C VAL A 222 10.91 -7.98 21.30
N SER A 223 11.69 -7.08 21.89
CA SER A 223 11.15 -6.17 22.92
C SER A 223 10.13 -5.19 22.36
N PHE A 224 10.30 -4.75 21.12
CA PHE A 224 9.35 -3.86 20.44
C PHE A 224 8.00 -4.57 20.26
N ILE A 225 8.01 -5.80 19.75
CA ILE A 225 6.81 -6.62 19.56
C ILE A 225 6.12 -6.87 20.91
N GLN A 226 6.88 -7.30 21.91
CA GLN A 226 6.36 -7.62 23.24
C GLN A 226 5.67 -6.42 23.90
N ASN A 227 6.26 -5.24 23.80
CA ASN A 227 5.67 -4.01 24.34
C ASN A 227 4.41 -3.56 23.58
N GLY A 228 4.29 -3.87 22.29
CA GLY A 228 3.12 -3.55 21.46
C GLY A 228 1.89 -4.41 21.74
N ILE A 229 2.07 -5.61 22.28
CA ILE A 229 0.96 -6.56 22.53
C ILE A 229 0.37 -6.39 23.94
N GLY A 230 0.99 -5.60 24.83
CA GLY A 230 0.55 -5.49 26.21
C GLY A 230 0.77 -6.76 27.05
N ASN A 231 1.66 -7.64 26.61
CA ASN A 231 1.98 -8.89 27.28
C ASN A 231 2.87 -8.67 28.51
N SER A 232 2.75 -9.57 29.48
CA SER A 232 3.70 -9.64 30.59
C SER A 232 5.11 -9.92 30.07
N LYS A 233 6.12 -9.23 30.59
CA LYS A 233 7.52 -9.38 30.15
C LYS A 233 8.11 -10.79 30.35
N ASN A 234 7.39 -11.66 31.02
CA ASN A 234 7.87 -12.99 31.42
C ASN A 234 7.17 -14.14 30.68
N ASP A 235 6.19 -13.84 29.82
CA ASP A 235 5.45 -14.89 29.12
C ASP A 235 6.05 -15.17 27.76
N ASP A 236 6.05 -16.46 27.37
CA ASP A 236 6.35 -16.88 26.00
C ASP A 236 5.32 -16.23 25.05
N PHE A 237 5.76 -15.76 23.88
CA PHE A 237 4.87 -15.21 22.87
C PHE A 237 5.24 -15.71 21.48
N PHE A 238 4.34 -15.50 20.53
CA PHE A 238 4.52 -15.94 19.16
C PHE A 238 4.77 -14.74 18.24
N LEU A 239 5.76 -14.86 17.35
CA LEU A 239 5.87 -13.97 16.20
C LEU A 239 4.75 -14.29 15.19
N ASN A 240 4.51 -13.38 14.25
CA ASN A 240 3.51 -13.55 13.21
C ASN A 240 3.74 -14.80 12.32
N ASP A 241 4.95 -15.35 12.29
CA ASP A 241 5.29 -16.58 11.59
C ASP A 241 5.13 -17.86 12.43
N GLY A 242 4.61 -17.74 13.65
CA GLY A 242 4.42 -18.84 14.60
C GLY A 242 5.65 -19.19 15.42
N THR A 243 6.78 -18.48 15.26
CA THR A 243 7.99 -18.71 16.07
C THR A 243 7.73 -18.39 17.54
N VAL A 244 7.98 -19.34 18.42
CA VAL A 244 7.89 -19.14 19.88
C VAL A 244 9.11 -18.36 20.36
N VAL A 245 8.89 -17.26 21.05
CA VAL A 245 9.93 -16.45 21.70
C VAL A 245 9.85 -16.64 23.20
N ASN A 246 10.97 -16.98 23.80
CA ASN A 246 11.13 -17.14 25.25
C ASN A 246 12.48 -16.59 25.74
N SER A 247 12.72 -16.59 27.04
CA SER A 247 13.94 -16.08 27.63
C SER A 247 15.22 -16.78 27.16
N GLN A 248 15.15 -18.01 26.66
CA GLN A 248 16.30 -18.80 26.21
C GLN A 248 16.71 -18.46 24.78
N ASN A 249 15.75 -18.18 23.87
CA ASN A 249 16.00 -17.96 22.45
C ASN A 249 15.89 -16.48 22.00
N GLN A 250 15.42 -15.58 22.86
CA GLN A 250 15.18 -14.17 22.55
C GLN A 250 16.39 -13.48 21.90
N ARG A 251 17.61 -13.75 22.38
CA ARG A 251 18.84 -13.14 21.84
C ARG A 251 19.11 -13.59 20.40
N GLU A 252 18.92 -14.87 20.14
CA GLU A 252 19.12 -15.43 18.80
C GLU A 252 18.08 -14.87 17.82
N ILE A 253 16.81 -14.86 18.22
CA ILE A 253 15.70 -14.32 17.42
C ILE A 253 15.92 -12.84 17.13
N ASN A 254 16.33 -12.03 18.11
CA ASN A 254 16.70 -10.62 17.87
C ASN A 254 17.77 -10.49 16.78
N ASN A 255 18.83 -11.29 16.83
CA ASN A 255 19.91 -11.25 15.83
C ASN A 255 19.40 -11.67 14.45
N GLN A 256 18.56 -12.70 14.36
CA GLN A 256 17.96 -13.14 13.10
C GLN A 256 17.08 -12.04 12.49
N LEU A 257 16.19 -11.42 13.27
CA LEU A 257 15.33 -10.33 12.82
C LEU A 257 16.14 -9.11 12.37
N ARG A 258 17.16 -8.71 13.13
CA ARG A 258 18.07 -7.61 12.75
C ARG A 258 18.76 -7.87 11.41
N ASN A 259 19.27 -9.09 11.20
CA ASN A 259 19.89 -9.48 9.95
C ASN A 259 18.91 -9.40 8.77
N VAL A 260 17.66 -9.83 8.97
CA VAL A 260 16.59 -9.75 7.97
C VAL A 260 16.27 -8.29 7.64
N ILE A 261 16.07 -7.44 8.66
CA ILE A 261 15.77 -6.01 8.49
C ILE A 261 16.89 -5.31 7.70
N LYS A 262 18.15 -5.57 8.07
CA LYS A 262 19.31 -4.97 7.41
C LYS A 262 19.48 -5.45 5.97
N LYS A 263 19.28 -6.75 5.73
CA LYS A 263 19.39 -7.38 4.41
C LYS A 263 18.31 -6.89 3.45
N TYR A 264 17.06 -6.80 3.91
CA TYR A 264 15.91 -6.46 3.08
C TYR A 264 15.59 -4.96 3.09
N ASN A 265 16.62 -4.15 2.91
CA ASN A 265 16.54 -2.69 2.93
C ASN A 265 16.66 -2.10 1.52
N ASN A 266 15.70 -2.44 0.65
CA ASN A 266 15.60 -1.91 -0.70
C ASN A 266 14.22 -1.24 -0.93
N PRO A 267 13.92 -0.12 -0.22
CA PRO A 267 12.61 0.53 -0.33
C PRO A 267 12.39 1.12 -1.72
N ILE A 268 11.13 1.36 -2.07
CA ILE A 268 10.74 1.99 -3.34
C ILE A 268 11.30 3.43 -3.44
N GLU A 269 11.28 4.17 -2.33
CA GLU A 269 11.95 5.47 -2.16
C GLU A 269 13.36 5.23 -1.59
N LEU A 270 14.31 4.98 -2.49
CA LEU A 270 15.69 4.64 -2.11
C LEU A 270 16.41 5.79 -1.38
N ASP A 271 16.06 7.03 -1.66
CA ASP A 271 16.56 8.22 -0.96
C ASP A 271 16.06 8.32 0.50
N LYS A 272 15.03 7.56 0.85
CA LYS A 272 14.52 7.38 2.21
C LYS A 272 14.97 6.07 2.86
N ALA A 273 15.91 5.35 2.27
CA ALA A 273 16.44 4.12 2.89
C ALA A 273 17.04 4.44 4.28
N ILE A 274 16.71 3.63 5.26
CA ILE A 274 17.24 3.77 6.62
C ILE A 274 18.55 3.02 6.74
N ASN A 275 19.62 3.70 7.11
CA ASN A 275 20.90 3.07 7.39
C ASN A 275 20.83 2.39 8.76
N TYR A 276 20.70 1.07 8.75
CA TYR A 276 20.77 0.26 9.96
C TYR A 276 22.23 -0.04 10.31
N PRO A 277 22.67 0.13 11.58
CA PRO A 277 24.02 -0.07 12.03
C PRO A 277 24.49 -1.54 11.97
#